data_dea17151eb37383b745aa356ca05f1d0
#
_entry.id   dea17151eb37383b745aa356ca05f1d0
#
_cell.length_a   1.000
_cell.length_b   1.000
_cell.length_c   1.000
_cell.angle_alpha   90.00
_cell.angle_beta   90.00
_cell.angle_gamma   90.00
#
_symmetry.space_group_name_H-M   'P 1'
#
loop_
_entity.id
_entity.type
_entity.pdbx_description
1 polymer ?
#
loop_
_entity_poly.entity_id
_entity_poly.type
_entity_poly.pdbx_seq_one_letter_code
_entity_poly.pdbx_strand_id
1 'polypeptide(L)'
;LIHDWRAPVSSMFYDHELGEAGYRSPSGEIKGVISLKRQYRIRGGKMEFMIESALTVHDDILQKELSSNADDKMKNIVATIQREQNRIIRNEDIRTLIIQGVAGSGKTSIALHRIAYLLYTFRDSISSKDILIISPNKVFSDYISNVLPELGEETVPETSMEQILSGVLEHKYNCLLYTSPS
;
A
#
# COMPACT_ATOMS: atom_id res chain seq x y z
N LEU A 1 1.94 22.90 -6.12
CA LEU A 1 1.25 22.21 -5.05
C LEU A 1 1.82 20.79 -4.91
N ILE A 2 2.12 20.38 -3.68
CA ILE A 2 2.54 19.02 -3.36
C ILE A 2 1.36 18.36 -2.66
N HIS A 3 0.96 17.20 -3.13
CA HIS A 3 -0.11 16.40 -2.55
C HIS A 3 0.45 15.08 -2.06
N ASP A 4 -0.08 14.56 -0.96
CA ASP A 4 0.18 13.20 -0.49
C ASP A 4 -0.34 12.20 -1.53
N TRP A 5 0.33 11.05 -1.68
CA TRP A 5 -0.08 10.00 -2.61
C TRP A 5 -1.48 9.45 -2.29
N ARG A 6 -1.91 9.54 -1.03
CA ARG A 6 -3.22 9.11 -0.52
C ARG A 6 -4.33 10.09 -0.85
N ALA A 7 -4.01 11.36 -1.11
CA ALA A 7 -5.00 12.38 -1.40
C ALA A 7 -5.87 12.01 -2.62
N PRO A 8 -7.16 12.43 -2.64
CA PRO A 8 -8.07 12.13 -3.76
C PRO A 8 -7.51 12.54 -5.12
N VAL A 9 -6.90 13.72 -5.23
CA VAL A 9 -6.30 14.21 -6.48
C VAL A 9 -5.18 13.31 -7.00
N SER A 10 -4.46 12.65 -6.10
CA SER A 10 -3.36 11.76 -6.47
C SER A 10 -3.83 10.47 -7.14
N SER A 11 -5.12 10.11 -7.03
CA SER A 11 -5.69 8.95 -7.76
C SER A 11 -5.57 9.13 -9.26
N MET A 12 -5.64 10.35 -9.77
CA MET A 12 -5.50 10.63 -11.20
C MET A 12 -4.18 10.11 -11.77
N PHE A 13 -3.11 10.11 -10.97
CA PHE A 13 -1.83 9.59 -11.40
C PHE A 13 -1.85 8.08 -11.66
N TYR A 14 -2.67 7.34 -10.92
CA TYR A 14 -2.77 5.87 -11.02
C TYR A 14 -3.87 5.42 -11.98
N ASP A 15 -5.01 6.09 -11.94
CA ASP A 15 -6.23 5.61 -12.57
C ASP A 15 -6.39 6.10 -14.01
N HIS A 16 -5.71 7.20 -14.38
CA HIS A 16 -5.86 7.84 -15.70
C HIS A 16 -4.54 7.90 -16.47
N GLU A 17 -4.65 7.85 -17.78
CA GLU A 17 -3.58 8.16 -18.73
C GLU A 17 -3.61 9.64 -19.11
N LEU A 18 -2.83 10.04 -20.11
CA LEU A 18 -2.93 11.40 -20.69
C LEU A 18 -4.32 11.60 -21.32
N GLY A 19 -4.89 12.77 -21.15
CA GLY A 19 -6.20 13.11 -21.66
C GLY A 19 -7.20 13.45 -20.57
N GLU A 20 -8.47 13.22 -20.82
CA GLU A 20 -9.54 13.52 -19.87
C GLU A 20 -9.41 12.67 -18.61
N ALA A 21 -9.51 13.31 -17.47
CA ALA A 21 -9.37 12.69 -16.17
C ALA A 21 -10.23 13.40 -15.12
N GLY A 22 -10.57 12.67 -14.05
CA GLY A 22 -11.32 13.24 -12.95
C GLY A 22 -11.09 12.48 -11.65
N TYR A 23 -11.40 13.12 -10.55
CA TYR A 23 -11.37 12.50 -9.24
C TYR A 23 -12.51 13.01 -8.35
N ARG A 24 -12.88 12.21 -7.37
CA ARG A 24 -13.92 12.56 -6.39
C ARG A 24 -13.27 13.28 -5.21
N SER A 25 -13.65 14.54 -5.00
CA SER A 25 -13.25 15.32 -3.82
C SER A 25 -14.40 15.41 -2.82
N PRO A 26 -14.16 15.82 -1.56
CA PRO A 26 -15.24 16.08 -0.61
C PRO A 26 -16.27 17.11 -1.09
N SER A 27 -15.87 18.03 -1.98
CA SER A 27 -16.74 19.06 -2.57
C SER A 27 -17.43 18.61 -3.87
N GLY A 28 -17.24 17.37 -4.32
CA GLY A 28 -17.83 16.81 -5.54
C GLY A 28 -16.81 16.26 -6.53
N GLU A 29 -17.29 15.94 -7.73
CA GLU A 29 -16.46 15.45 -8.83
C GLU A 29 -15.71 16.60 -9.50
N ILE A 30 -14.39 16.45 -9.63
CA ILE A 30 -13.52 17.42 -10.32
C ILE A 30 -13.01 16.76 -11.60
N LYS A 31 -13.19 17.44 -12.74
CA LYS A 31 -12.76 16.98 -14.06
C LYS A 31 -11.71 17.93 -14.64
N GLY A 32 -10.83 17.40 -15.46
CA GLY A 32 -9.78 18.15 -16.13
C GLY A 32 -9.07 17.33 -17.18
N VAL A 33 -7.93 17.81 -17.64
CA VAL A 33 -7.10 17.14 -18.64
C VAL A 33 -5.69 16.97 -18.09
N ILE A 34 -5.18 15.74 -18.12
CA ILE A 34 -3.78 15.47 -17.85
C ILE A 34 -3.00 15.66 -19.13
N SER A 35 -2.24 16.76 -19.21
CA SER A 35 -1.42 17.07 -20.38
C SER A 35 -0.03 16.44 -20.31
N LEU A 36 0.44 16.09 -19.12
CA LEU A 36 1.79 15.56 -18.89
C LEU A 36 1.84 14.73 -17.62
N LYS A 37 2.52 13.58 -17.68
CA LYS A 37 2.87 12.76 -16.52
C LYS A 37 4.38 12.55 -16.50
N ARG A 38 4.99 12.88 -15.37
CA ARG A 38 6.42 12.65 -15.12
C ARG A 38 6.61 11.98 -13.75
N GLN A 39 7.46 11.00 -13.73
CA GLN A 39 7.87 10.34 -12.51
C GLN A 39 9.35 10.61 -12.27
N TYR A 40 9.69 11.05 -11.05
CA TYR A 40 11.05 11.37 -10.66
C TYR A 40 11.48 10.45 -9.54
N ARG A 41 12.75 10.04 -9.56
CA ARG A 41 13.41 9.43 -8.41
C ARG A 41 14.46 10.37 -7.90
N ILE A 42 14.28 10.80 -6.65
CA ILE A 42 15.17 11.74 -5.97
C ILE A 42 15.68 11.08 -4.69
N ARG A 43 16.99 10.95 -4.54
CA ARG A 43 17.63 10.46 -3.33
C ARG A 43 18.69 11.45 -2.87
N GLY A 44 18.70 11.77 -1.56
CA GLY A 44 19.66 12.71 -0.99
C GLY A 44 19.69 14.08 -1.71
N GLY A 45 18.53 14.56 -2.18
CA GLY A 45 18.43 15.82 -2.92
C GLY A 45 18.95 15.77 -4.38
N LYS A 46 19.35 14.61 -4.88
CA LYS A 46 19.80 14.42 -6.27
C LYS A 46 18.79 13.62 -7.06
N MET A 47 18.46 14.10 -8.26
CA MET A 47 17.61 13.38 -9.21
C MET A 47 18.42 12.24 -9.84
N GLU A 48 18.00 11.00 -9.59
CA GLU A 48 18.63 9.79 -10.17
C GLU A 48 18.10 9.55 -11.60
N PHE A 49 16.80 9.66 -11.79
CA PHE A 49 16.19 9.59 -13.14
C PHE A 49 14.83 10.28 -13.18
N MET A 50 14.37 10.52 -14.40
CA MET A 50 13.03 11.00 -14.72
C MET A 50 12.46 10.18 -15.86
N ILE A 51 11.21 9.76 -15.72
CA ILE A 51 10.45 9.10 -16.77
C ILE A 51 9.27 10.00 -17.14
N GLU A 52 9.18 10.34 -18.42
CA GLU A 52 8.00 10.95 -19.01
C GLU A 52 7.21 9.85 -19.70
N SER A 53 6.07 9.50 -19.16
CA SER A 53 5.28 8.37 -19.65
C SER A 53 3.80 8.61 -19.40
N ALA A 54 2.96 8.10 -20.28
CA ALA A 54 1.54 7.96 -20.01
C ALA A 54 1.26 6.95 -18.87
N LEU A 55 2.24 6.12 -18.54
CA LEU A 55 2.12 4.99 -17.62
C LEU A 55 2.82 5.26 -16.29
N THR A 56 2.24 4.79 -15.22
CA THR A 56 2.79 4.87 -13.87
C THR A 56 3.54 3.59 -13.53
N VAL A 57 4.77 3.67 -12.97
CA VAL A 57 5.57 2.52 -12.56
C VAL A 57 6.09 2.74 -11.14
N HIS A 58 5.77 1.83 -10.21
CA HIS A 58 6.16 1.92 -8.80
C HIS A 58 7.41 1.12 -8.43
N ASP A 59 7.71 0.06 -9.17
CA ASP A 59 8.83 -0.83 -8.85
C ASP A 59 10.16 -0.21 -9.31
N ASP A 60 11.11 -0.06 -8.38
CA ASP A 60 12.42 0.56 -8.62
C ASP A 60 13.26 -0.18 -9.66
N ILE A 61 13.21 -1.51 -9.64
CA ILE A 61 13.95 -2.36 -10.60
C ILE A 61 13.31 -2.21 -11.96
N LEU A 62 11.98 -2.28 -11.99
CA LEU A 62 11.20 -2.16 -13.19
C LEU A 62 11.28 -0.77 -13.81
N GLN A 63 11.33 0.29 -12.98
CA GLN A 63 11.57 1.66 -13.45
C GLN A 63 12.92 1.79 -14.16
N LYS A 64 13.96 1.16 -13.63
CA LYS A 64 15.31 1.18 -14.21
C LYS A 64 15.36 0.41 -15.53
N GLU A 65 14.74 -0.76 -15.60
CA GLU A 65 14.63 -1.58 -16.81
C GLU A 65 13.78 -0.87 -17.88
N LEU A 66 12.64 -0.28 -17.51
CA LEU A 66 11.76 0.45 -18.42
C LEU A 66 12.39 1.75 -18.93
N SER A 67 13.29 2.38 -18.17
CA SER A 67 14.02 3.57 -18.63
C SER A 67 15.07 3.25 -19.68
N SER A 68 15.53 1.99 -19.74
CA SER A 68 16.64 1.60 -20.61
C SER A 68 16.24 0.99 -21.95
N ASN A 69 15.11 0.30 -22.13
CA ASN A 69 14.67 -0.27 -23.44
C ASN A 69 13.43 -1.20 -23.36
N ALA A 70 12.50 -1.01 -22.41
CA ALA A 70 11.36 -1.94 -22.33
C ALA A 70 10.37 -1.76 -23.48
N ASP A 71 9.93 -2.89 -24.02
CA ASP A 71 8.84 -2.98 -25.00
C ASP A 71 7.55 -2.34 -24.43
N ASP A 72 6.83 -1.60 -25.26
CA ASP A 72 5.57 -0.96 -24.90
C ASP A 72 4.52 -1.93 -24.35
N LYS A 73 4.58 -3.20 -24.73
CA LYS A 73 3.75 -4.26 -24.15
C LYS A 73 4.04 -4.49 -22.67
N MET A 74 5.31 -4.50 -22.26
CA MET A 74 5.70 -4.66 -20.86
C MET A 74 5.23 -3.46 -20.03
N LYS A 75 5.38 -2.25 -20.54
CA LYS A 75 4.91 -1.02 -19.90
C LYS A 75 3.39 -1.08 -19.64
N ASN A 76 2.62 -1.53 -20.62
CA ASN A 76 1.17 -1.65 -20.51
C ASN A 76 0.74 -2.70 -19.46
N ILE A 77 1.44 -3.84 -19.39
CA ILE A 77 1.17 -4.88 -18.38
C ILE A 77 1.40 -4.32 -16.97
N VAL A 78 2.52 -3.63 -16.75
CA VAL A 78 2.87 -3.05 -15.45
C VAL A 78 1.86 -2.01 -15.03
N ALA A 79 1.49 -1.10 -15.92
CA ALA A 79 0.47 -0.07 -15.63
C ALA A 79 -0.88 -0.69 -15.26
N THR A 80 -1.27 -1.76 -15.94
CA THR A 80 -2.53 -2.47 -15.64
C THR A 80 -2.49 -3.08 -14.25
N ILE A 81 -1.39 -3.78 -13.88
CA ILE A 81 -1.22 -4.37 -12.55
C ILE A 81 -1.28 -3.28 -11.47
N GLN A 82 -0.62 -2.15 -11.66
CA GLN A 82 -0.61 -1.06 -10.69
C GLN A 82 -1.97 -0.39 -10.54
N ARG A 83 -2.71 -0.23 -11.63
CA ARG A 83 -4.08 0.29 -11.60
C ARG A 83 -5.00 -0.63 -10.77
N GLU A 84 -4.90 -1.95 -10.98
CA GLU A 84 -5.66 -2.93 -10.21
C GLU A 84 -5.29 -2.90 -8.72
N GLN A 85 -4.00 -2.80 -8.39
CA GLN A 85 -3.53 -2.66 -7.02
C GLN A 85 -4.07 -1.39 -6.37
N ASN A 86 -4.02 -0.25 -7.07
CA ASN A 86 -4.53 1.02 -6.57
C ASN A 86 -6.04 0.99 -6.30
N ARG A 87 -6.82 0.33 -7.16
CA ARG A 87 -8.27 0.11 -6.94
C ARG A 87 -8.54 -0.67 -5.66
N ILE A 88 -7.74 -1.69 -5.37
CA ILE A 88 -7.86 -2.48 -4.13
C ILE A 88 -7.50 -1.63 -2.91
N ILE A 89 -6.41 -0.86 -2.99
CA ILE A 89 -5.93 0.01 -1.91
C ILE A 89 -6.99 1.04 -1.54
N ARG A 90 -7.62 1.69 -2.52
CA ARG A 90 -8.56 2.80 -2.33
C ARG A 90 -10.04 2.41 -2.20
N ASN A 91 -10.35 1.14 -2.21
CA ASN A 91 -11.74 0.71 -2.06
C ASN A 91 -12.20 0.82 -0.61
N GLU A 92 -13.10 1.75 -0.31
CA GLU A 92 -13.62 2.03 1.03
C GLU A 92 -14.83 1.17 1.40
N ASP A 93 -15.55 0.64 0.41
CA ASP A 93 -16.85 -0.03 0.60
C ASP A 93 -16.73 -1.49 1.06
N ILE A 94 -15.56 -2.09 0.94
CA ILE A 94 -15.34 -3.52 1.21
C ILE A 94 -15.07 -3.75 2.70
N ARG A 95 -15.98 -4.45 3.38
CA ARG A 95 -15.80 -4.88 4.78
C ARG A 95 -14.82 -6.05 4.92
N THR A 96 -14.83 -6.99 3.98
CA THR A 96 -13.93 -8.15 3.98
C THR A 96 -13.26 -8.27 2.64
N LEU A 97 -11.95 -8.18 2.62
CA LEU A 97 -11.12 -8.28 1.41
C LEU A 97 -10.21 -9.50 1.51
N ILE A 98 -10.30 -10.38 0.51
CA ILE A 98 -9.37 -11.50 0.35
C ILE A 98 -8.47 -11.20 -0.84
N ILE A 99 -7.16 -11.08 -0.59
CA ILE A 99 -6.16 -10.85 -1.63
C ILE A 99 -5.46 -12.16 -1.93
N GLN A 100 -5.68 -12.69 -3.13
CA GLN A 100 -5.09 -13.93 -3.60
C GLN A 100 -4.09 -13.67 -4.74
N GLY A 101 -3.03 -14.45 -4.80
CA GLY A 101 -2.00 -14.35 -5.85
C GLY A 101 -0.78 -15.19 -5.52
N VAL A 102 0.09 -15.37 -6.50
CA VAL A 102 1.35 -16.11 -6.35
C VAL A 102 2.32 -15.43 -5.38
N ALA A 103 3.34 -16.13 -4.93
CA ALA A 103 4.43 -15.53 -4.15
C ALA A 103 5.07 -14.38 -4.94
N GLY A 104 5.38 -13.27 -4.27
CA GLY A 104 5.95 -12.07 -4.91
C GLY A 104 4.97 -11.16 -5.65
N SER A 105 3.66 -11.46 -5.70
CA SER A 105 2.67 -10.62 -6.40
C SER A 105 2.30 -9.32 -5.67
N GLY A 106 2.97 -8.98 -4.56
CA GLY A 106 2.74 -7.72 -3.83
C GLY A 106 1.56 -7.74 -2.86
N LYS A 107 0.97 -8.90 -2.50
CA LYS A 107 -0.19 -8.98 -1.59
C LYS A 107 0.00 -8.23 -0.28
N THR A 108 1.13 -8.43 0.36
CA THR A 108 1.48 -7.75 1.62
C THR A 108 1.65 -6.26 1.42
N SER A 109 2.32 -5.85 0.35
CA SER A 109 2.48 -4.44 0.00
C SER A 109 1.12 -3.77 -0.21
N ILE A 110 0.20 -4.40 -0.94
CA ILE A 110 -1.18 -3.90 -1.12
C ILE A 110 -1.89 -3.74 0.22
N ALA A 111 -1.78 -4.73 1.12
CA ALA A 111 -2.42 -4.68 2.43
C ALA A 111 -1.89 -3.51 3.28
N LEU A 112 -0.57 -3.31 3.31
CA LEU A 112 0.07 -2.22 4.06
C LEU A 112 -0.26 -0.84 3.48
N HIS A 113 -0.22 -0.68 2.16
CA HIS A 113 -0.64 0.56 1.51
C HIS A 113 -2.12 0.84 1.75
N ARG A 114 -2.97 -0.19 1.79
CA ARG A 114 -4.39 -0.03 2.13
C ARG A 114 -4.56 0.45 3.58
N ILE A 115 -3.81 -0.10 4.53
CA ILE A 115 -3.82 0.36 5.93
C ILE A 115 -3.42 1.85 5.98
N ALA A 116 -2.33 2.24 5.34
CA ALA A 116 -1.89 3.64 5.28
C ALA A 116 -2.93 4.55 4.62
N TYR A 117 -3.60 4.09 3.56
CA TYR A 117 -4.67 4.82 2.91
C TYR A 117 -5.89 5.02 3.83
N LEU A 118 -6.33 3.97 4.53
CA LEU A 118 -7.47 4.03 5.43
C LEU A 118 -7.19 4.93 6.64
N LEU A 119 -6.00 4.86 7.23
CA LEU A 119 -5.57 5.76 8.32
C LEU A 119 -5.57 7.23 7.87
N TYR A 120 -5.11 7.51 6.66
CA TYR A 120 -5.15 8.87 6.11
C TYR A 120 -6.57 9.34 5.83
N THR A 121 -7.39 8.50 5.21
CA THR A 121 -8.75 8.88 4.78
C THR A 121 -9.68 9.06 5.98
N PHE A 122 -9.59 8.19 6.97
CA PHE A 122 -10.45 8.17 8.15
C PHE A 122 -9.75 8.67 9.42
N ARG A 123 -8.72 9.49 9.30
CA ARG A 123 -7.89 10.00 10.41
C ARG A 123 -8.67 10.68 11.53
N ASP A 124 -9.89 11.17 11.26
CA ASP A 124 -10.76 11.80 12.26
C ASP A 124 -11.58 10.76 13.05
N SER A 125 -11.57 9.48 12.64
CA SER A 125 -12.38 8.42 13.24
C SER A 125 -11.59 7.15 13.58
N ILE A 126 -10.47 6.87 12.95
CA ILE A 126 -9.60 5.71 13.24
C ILE A 126 -8.14 6.16 13.38
N SER A 127 -7.43 5.47 14.25
CA SER A 127 -6.00 5.64 14.53
C SER A 127 -5.25 4.33 14.37
N SER A 128 -3.92 4.35 14.45
CA SER A 128 -3.08 3.16 14.43
C SER A 128 -3.46 2.12 15.51
N LYS A 129 -4.04 2.55 16.64
CA LYS A 129 -4.49 1.70 17.74
C LYS A 129 -5.76 0.90 17.44
N ASP A 130 -6.54 1.34 16.46
CA ASP A 130 -7.79 0.69 16.05
C ASP A 130 -7.55 -0.41 15.00
N ILE A 131 -6.30 -0.60 14.60
CA ILE A 131 -5.87 -1.60 13.63
C ILE A 131 -5.04 -2.67 14.33
N LEU A 132 -5.27 -3.92 14.01
CA LEU A 132 -4.48 -5.05 14.46
C LEU A 132 -3.98 -5.87 13.27
N ILE A 133 -2.69 -6.11 13.22
CA ILE A 133 -2.09 -7.00 12.24
C ILE A 133 -1.81 -8.36 12.88
N ILE A 134 -2.31 -9.43 12.29
CA ILE A 134 -2.02 -10.79 12.72
C ILE A 134 -1.02 -11.37 11.72
N SER A 135 0.23 -11.52 12.16
CA SER A 135 1.32 -12.04 11.32
C SER A 135 1.55 -13.54 11.55
N PRO A 136 2.04 -14.25 10.53
CA PRO A 136 2.32 -15.69 10.67
C PRO A 136 3.59 -15.98 11.48
N ASN A 137 4.54 -15.04 11.56
CA ASN A 137 5.80 -15.22 12.27
C ASN A 137 6.50 -13.87 12.52
N LYS A 138 7.53 -13.89 13.38
CA LYS A 138 8.27 -12.69 13.79
C LYS A 138 9.01 -11.99 12.64
N VAL A 139 9.55 -12.73 11.68
CA VAL A 139 10.28 -12.13 10.54
C VAL A 139 9.33 -11.28 9.69
N PHE A 140 8.11 -11.75 9.52
CA PHE A 140 7.07 -11.01 8.83
C PHE A 140 6.63 -9.77 9.61
N SER A 141 6.58 -9.88 10.92
CA SER A 141 6.35 -8.81 11.87
C SER A 141 7.36 -7.68 11.73
N ASP A 142 8.65 -8.02 11.80
CA ASP A 142 9.74 -7.05 11.68
C ASP A 142 9.72 -6.32 10.31
N TYR A 143 9.30 -6.99 9.26
CA TYR A 143 9.11 -6.36 7.94
C TYR A 143 7.98 -5.33 7.97
N ILE A 144 6.83 -5.68 8.52
CA ILE A 144 5.65 -4.80 8.58
C ILE A 144 5.93 -3.55 9.40
N SER A 145 6.58 -3.70 10.55
CA SER A 145 6.89 -2.59 11.46
C SER A 145 7.81 -1.53 10.84
N ASN A 146 8.59 -1.90 9.82
CA ASN A 146 9.44 -0.97 9.08
C ASN A 146 8.73 -0.27 7.93
N VAL A 147 7.79 -0.95 7.26
CA VAL A 147 7.14 -0.42 6.05
C VAL A 147 6.12 0.68 6.34
N LEU A 148 5.30 0.55 7.40
CA LEU A 148 4.29 1.56 7.72
C LEU A 148 4.88 2.95 7.99
N PRO A 149 5.99 3.11 8.75
CA PRO A 149 6.66 4.40 8.89
C PRO A 149 7.18 4.97 7.57
N GLU A 150 7.66 4.13 6.63
CA GLU A 150 8.06 4.59 5.30
C GLU A 150 6.89 5.14 4.49
N LEU A 151 5.67 4.66 4.77
CA LEU A 151 4.44 5.16 4.16
C LEU A 151 3.87 6.40 4.85
N GLY A 152 4.54 6.91 5.90
CA GLY A 152 4.16 8.11 6.64
C GLY A 152 3.16 7.86 7.76
N GLU A 153 3.02 6.62 8.24
CA GLU A 153 2.11 6.23 9.31
C GLU A 153 2.86 5.81 10.58
N GLU A 154 2.16 5.84 11.70
CA GLU A 154 2.65 5.26 12.95
C GLU A 154 2.66 3.74 12.88
N THR A 155 3.42 3.11 13.77
CA THR A 155 3.41 1.67 13.94
C THR A 155 2.04 1.20 14.44
N VAL A 156 1.57 0.10 13.89
CA VAL A 156 0.29 -0.53 14.21
C VAL A 156 0.53 -1.71 15.15
N PRO A 157 -0.35 -1.96 16.14
CA PRO A 157 -0.28 -3.15 16.99
C PRO A 157 -0.25 -4.43 16.17
N GLU A 158 0.62 -5.34 16.57
CA GLU A 158 0.84 -6.59 15.89
C GLU A 158 0.86 -7.77 16.87
N THR A 159 0.37 -8.92 16.41
CA THR A 159 0.35 -10.15 17.19
C THR A 159 0.42 -11.37 16.27
N SER A 160 0.63 -12.54 16.84
CA SER A 160 0.49 -13.81 16.13
C SER A 160 -0.79 -14.54 16.52
N MET A 161 -1.25 -15.47 15.68
CA MET A 161 -2.39 -16.31 16.00
C MET A 161 -2.11 -17.14 17.27
N GLU A 162 -0.88 -17.58 17.47
CA GLU A 162 -0.45 -18.32 18.65
C GLU A 162 -0.60 -17.49 19.93
N GLN A 163 -0.17 -16.24 19.92
CA GLN A 163 -0.32 -15.31 21.05
C GLN A 163 -1.79 -15.05 21.37
N ILE A 164 -2.64 -14.88 20.37
CA ILE A 164 -4.09 -14.72 20.59
C ILE A 164 -4.67 -15.95 21.25
N LEU A 165 -4.35 -17.14 20.74
CA LEU A 165 -4.87 -18.40 21.27
C LEU A 165 -4.37 -18.65 22.69
N SER A 166 -3.10 -18.40 22.97
CA SER A 166 -2.52 -18.53 24.33
C SER A 166 -3.23 -17.60 25.32
N GLY A 167 -3.41 -16.32 24.97
CA GLY A 167 -4.12 -15.38 25.85
C GLY A 167 -5.58 -15.77 26.11
N VAL A 168 -6.28 -16.33 25.13
CA VAL A 168 -7.66 -16.82 25.32
C VAL A 168 -7.68 -18.07 26.20
N LEU A 169 -6.73 -18.99 26.02
CA LEU A 169 -6.64 -20.21 26.83
C LEU A 169 -6.27 -19.91 28.30
N GLU A 170 -5.30 -19.03 28.53
CA GLU A 170 -4.93 -18.59 29.87
C GLU A 170 -6.11 -17.94 30.60
N HIS A 171 -6.85 -17.06 29.92
CA HIS A 171 -7.99 -16.37 30.52
C HIS A 171 -9.17 -17.31 30.81
N LYS A 172 -9.42 -18.30 29.94
CA LYS A 172 -10.61 -19.17 30.04
C LYS A 172 -10.42 -20.41 30.91
N TYR A 173 -9.18 -20.88 31.02
CA TYR A 173 -8.92 -22.18 31.65
C TYR A 173 -7.96 -22.11 32.82
N ASN A 174 -7.37 -20.95 33.13
CA ASN A 174 -6.36 -20.77 34.18
C ASN A 174 -5.31 -21.90 34.15
N CYS A 175 -4.96 -22.34 32.94
CA CYS A 175 -4.17 -23.54 32.69
C CYS A 175 -2.69 -23.13 32.69
N LEU A 176 -1.98 -23.51 33.76
CA LEU A 176 -0.53 -23.48 33.81
C LEU A 176 0.01 -24.41 32.71
N LEU A 177 0.45 -23.83 31.62
CA LEU A 177 1.28 -24.53 30.65
C LEU A 177 2.60 -24.84 31.32
N TYR A 178 2.74 -26.05 31.80
CA TYR A 178 4.01 -26.60 32.27
C TYR A 178 4.96 -26.67 31.08
N THR A 179 5.84 -25.70 30.95
CA THR A 179 7.07 -25.87 30.21
C THR A 179 7.98 -26.74 31.04
N SER A 180 8.13 -28.00 30.67
CA SER A 180 9.12 -28.86 31.31
C SER A 180 10.51 -28.29 31.06
N PRO A 181 11.34 -28.06 32.08
CA PRO A 181 12.72 -27.70 31.88
C PRO A 181 13.46 -28.89 31.30
N SER A 182 14.06 -28.72 30.13
CA SER A 182 15.09 -29.61 29.58
C SER A 182 16.46 -29.19 30.07
#